data_bbae8280f76958bef735207fcccc1af8
#
_entry.id   bbae8280f76958bef735207fcccc1af8
#
_cell.length_a   1.000
_cell.length_b   1.000
_cell.length_c   1.000
_cell.angle_alpha   90.00
_cell.angle_beta   90.00
_cell.angle_gamma   90.00
#
_symmetry.space_group_name_H-M   'P 1'
#
loop_
_entity.id
_entity.type
_entity.pdbx_description
1 polymer ?
#
loop_
_entity_poly.entity_id
_entity_poly.type
_entity_poly.pdbx_seq_one_letter_code
_entity_poly.pdbx_strand_id
1 'polypeptide(L)'
;MDTNALFKIGYGLYVLTSNYENIDNGCIINTVIQITDDPLRIAVVVNKKNYTHELILNSCVFNLSMLTTETPFKVIEHFGFQSGKDINKFADCQQEFRSKNNVLYIPKYTNSYISCHVVSHQDLGTHTMFFADVIDSEVLSEKESLTYSYYQNNIKPKKETNGKKGWYCKICGWVHEDENLPDDIICPLCKHGKDAFEKIEDDKTTEIVETKQSIDMLKINLTNDIYYVGVNDRKTELFENHMELPNGVSYNSYLIVDEKIALIDPVEVSFMAEFLFKIKSVIGDRKIDYLVINHDEPDHSGAVRAI
;
A
#
# COMPACT_ATOMS: atom_id res chain seq x y z
N MET A 1 2.55 17.92 18.38
CA MET A 1 1.49 17.37 17.51
C MET A 1 2.00 16.07 16.91
N ASP A 2 1.28 14.98 17.04
CA ASP A 2 1.64 13.70 16.42
C ASP A 2 1.11 13.65 14.97
N THR A 3 2.00 13.85 14.01
CA THR A 3 1.66 13.84 12.58
C THR A 3 1.34 12.44 12.05
N ASN A 4 1.65 11.35 12.81
CA ASN A 4 1.30 9.99 12.41
C ASN A 4 -0.22 9.78 12.35
N ALA A 5 -1.00 10.61 13.05
CA ALA A 5 -2.46 10.59 12.95
C ALA A 5 -2.95 10.81 11.48
N LEU A 6 -2.22 11.58 10.66
CA LEU A 6 -2.56 11.83 9.27
C LEU A 6 -2.46 10.56 8.39
N PHE A 7 -1.61 9.59 8.76
CA PHE A 7 -1.52 8.31 8.05
C PHE A 7 -2.72 7.37 8.33
N LYS A 8 -3.61 7.75 9.26
CA LYS A 8 -4.87 7.01 9.52
C LYS A 8 -6.01 7.44 8.59
N ILE A 9 -5.84 8.54 7.83
CA ILE A 9 -6.81 8.95 6.82
C ILE A 9 -6.80 7.91 5.70
N GLY A 10 -8.00 7.40 5.34
CA GLY A 10 -8.15 6.46 4.25
C GLY A 10 -8.00 7.15 2.90
N TYR A 11 -7.07 6.66 2.07
CA TYR A 11 -6.86 7.15 0.70
C TYR A 11 -6.81 5.97 -0.27
N GLY A 12 -7.31 6.18 -1.49
CA GLY A 12 -6.99 5.35 -2.65
C GLY A 12 -5.60 5.66 -3.20
N LEU A 13 -5.23 5.01 -4.29
CA LEU A 13 -4.04 5.33 -5.07
C LEU A 13 -4.37 5.33 -6.56
N TYR A 14 -3.99 6.41 -7.23
CA TYR A 14 -4.45 6.73 -8.58
C TYR A 14 -3.30 7.17 -9.46
N VAL A 15 -3.39 6.88 -10.75
CA VAL A 15 -2.61 7.61 -11.76
C VAL A 15 -3.49 8.73 -12.29
N LEU A 16 -3.06 9.96 -12.04
CA LEU A 16 -3.65 11.17 -12.60
C LEU A 16 -2.90 11.53 -13.88
N THR A 17 -3.60 11.66 -14.99
CA THR A 17 -3.03 11.99 -16.30
C THR A 17 -3.61 13.27 -16.85
N SER A 18 -2.85 14.01 -17.63
CA SER A 18 -3.29 15.18 -18.38
C SER A 18 -2.46 15.36 -19.64
N ASN A 19 -2.94 16.17 -20.56
CA ASN A 19 -2.19 16.57 -21.75
C ASN A 19 -2.30 18.07 -22.00
N TYR A 20 -1.29 18.63 -22.63
CA TYR A 20 -1.30 20.00 -23.16
C TYR A 20 -0.27 20.09 -24.30
N GLU A 21 -0.63 20.73 -25.40
CA GLU A 21 0.25 20.91 -26.60
C GLU A 21 0.90 19.60 -27.09
N ASN A 22 0.13 18.51 -27.14
CA ASN A 22 0.58 17.16 -27.51
C ASN A 22 1.59 16.52 -26.54
N ILE A 23 1.73 17.07 -25.34
CA ILE A 23 2.54 16.48 -24.28
C ILE A 23 1.59 15.75 -23.31
N ASP A 24 1.70 14.43 -23.25
CA ASP A 24 1.03 13.60 -22.27
C ASP A 24 1.92 13.43 -21.05
N ASN A 25 1.34 13.57 -19.86
CA ASN A 25 2.04 13.25 -18.61
C ASN A 25 1.10 12.70 -17.55
N GLY A 26 1.67 12.01 -16.56
CA GLY A 26 0.93 11.47 -15.43
C GLY A 26 1.76 11.44 -14.14
N CYS A 27 1.06 11.43 -13.02
CA CYS A 27 1.67 11.29 -11.69
C CYS A 27 0.78 10.45 -10.77
N ILE A 28 1.37 9.90 -9.73
CA ILE A 28 0.61 9.25 -8.64
C ILE A 28 0.02 10.33 -7.73
N ILE A 29 -1.27 10.17 -7.41
CA ILE A 29 -1.94 10.92 -6.35
C ILE A 29 -2.73 9.98 -5.45
N ASN A 30 -3.02 10.42 -4.24
CA ASN A 30 -3.85 9.69 -3.27
C ASN A 30 -5.10 10.47 -2.82
N THR A 31 -5.17 11.75 -3.12
CA THR A 31 -6.25 12.62 -2.65
C THR A 31 -7.27 12.85 -3.76
N VAL A 32 -8.33 12.04 -3.74
CA VAL A 32 -9.49 12.13 -4.64
C VAL A 32 -10.74 11.93 -3.81
N ILE A 33 -11.72 12.82 -3.96
CA ILE A 33 -13.03 12.69 -3.32
C ILE A 33 -14.15 13.07 -4.30
N GLN A 34 -15.28 12.38 -4.25
CA GLN A 34 -16.51 12.86 -4.84
C GLN A 34 -17.08 13.96 -3.95
N ILE A 35 -17.49 15.08 -4.53
CA ILE A 35 -17.99 16.23 -3.79
C ILE A 35 -19.47 16.53 -4.03
N THR A 36 -20.00 16.23 -5.21
CA THR A 36 -21.43 16.33 -5.55
C THR A 36 -21.82 15.20 -6.50
N ASP A 37 -23.10 14.90 -6.55
CA ASP A 37 -23.74 13.92 -7.45
C ASP A 37 -24.59 14.58 -8.56
N ASP A 38 -25.05 15.79 -8.36
CA ASP A 38 -25.72 16.61 -9.38
C ASP A 38 -25.29 18.10 -9.24
N PRO A 39 -24.46 18.62 -10.14
CA PRO A 39 -23.69 17.90 -11.17
C PRO A 39 -22.67 16.95 -10.55
N LEU A 40 -22.36 15.84 -11.26
CA LEU A 40 -21.37 14.87 -10.80
C LEU A 40 -19.98 15.49 -10.81
N ARG A 41 -19.42 15.71 -9.62
CA ARG A 41 -18.11 16.36 -9.43
C ARG A 41 -17.20 15.61 -8.49
N ILE A 42 -15.92 15.74 -8.79
CA ILE A 42 -14.84 15.29 -7.91
C ILE A 42 -13.87 16.42 -7.58
N ALA A 43 -13.14 16.28 -6.48
CA ALA A 43 -11.99 17.12 -6.19
C ALA A 43 -10.72 16.23 -6.12
N VAL A 44 -9.61 16.77 -6.67
CA VAL A 44 -8.28 16.15 -6.60
C VAL A 44 -7.28 17.18 -6.08
N VAL A 45 -6.28 16.70 -5.31
CA VAL A 45 -5.21 17.59 -4.81
C VAL A 45 -3.89 17.16 -5.43
N VAL A 46 -3.23 18.09 -6.11
CA VAL A 46 -2.01 17.84 -6.88
C VAL A 46 -0.88 18.72 -6.39
N ASN A 47 0.28 18.10 -6.13
CA ASN A 47 1.50 18.81 -5.75
C ASN A 47 1.99 19.67 -6.92
N LYS A 48 2.29 20.95 -6.67
CA LYS A 48 2.77 21.89 -7.69
C LYS A 48 4.12 21.52 -8.30
N LYS A 49 4.91 20.66 -7.65
CA LYS A 49 6.17 20.13 -8.20
C LYS A 49 5.93 19.07 -9.30
N ASN A 50 4.73 18.51 -9.40
CA ASN A 50 4.41 17.54 -10.45
C ASN A 50 4.20 18.25 -11.78
N TYR A 51 4.87 17.81 -12.84
CA TYR A 51 4.67 18.38 -14.18
C TYR A 51 3.23 18.23 -14.67
N THR A 52 2.53 17.17 -14.29
CA THR A 52 1.10 16.98 -14.57
C THR A 52 0.24 18.15 -14.03
N HIS A 53 0.62 18.78 -12.89
CA HIS A 53 -0.08 19.95 -12.35
C HIS A 53 -0.06 21.11 -13.35
N GLU A 54 1.09 21.39 -13.97
CA GLU A 54 1.23 22.44 -14.97
C GLU A 54 0.35 22.19 -16.21
N LEU A 55 0.32 20.91 -16.67
CA LEU A 55 -0.55 20.54 -17.79
C LEU A 55 -2.04 20.73 -17.47
N ILE A 56 -2.49 20.36 -16.26
CA ILE A 56 -3.90 20.54 -15.85
C ILE A 56 -4.27 22.03 -15.79
N LEU A 57 -3.39 22.87 -15.28
CA LEU A 57 -3.65 24.33 -15.24
C LEU A 57 -3.86 24.92 -16.63
N ASN A 58 -3.12 24.43 -17.63
CA ASN A 58 -3.20 24.95 -19.00
C ASN A 58 -4.33 24.32 -19.82
N SER A 59 -4.60 23.01 -19.66
CA SER A 59 -5.58 22.28 -20.47
C SER A 59 -6.98 22.22 -19.85
N CYS A 60 -7.09 22.37 -18.54
CA CYS A 60 -8.32 22.18 -17.76
C CYS A 60 -8.93 20.77 -17.88
N VAL A 61 -8.16 19.76 -18.28
CA VAL A 61 -8.64 18.37 -18.39
C VAL A 61 -7.68 17.40 -17.71
N PHE A 62 -8.23 16.34 -17.15
CA PHE A 62 -7.45 15.21 -16.62
C PHE A 62 -8.27 13.92 -16.62
N ASN A 63 -7.56 12.79 -16.53
CA ASN A 63 -8.14 11.50 -16.23
C ASN A 63 -7.58 10.95 -14.91
N LEU A 64 -8.39 10.15 -14.23
CA LEU A 64 -7.99 9.32 -13.10
C LEU A 64 -8.09 7.86 -13.51
N SER A 65 -7.04 7.10 -13.28
CA SER A 65 -7.03 5.63 -13.39
C SER A 65 -6.92 5.05 -11.99
N MET A 66 -7.98 4.34 -11.54
CA MET A 66 -8.04 3.72 -10.23
C MET A 66 -7.20 2.44 -10.22
N LEU A 67 -6.06 2.46 -9.53
CA LEU A 67 -5.15 1.32 -9.47
C LEU A 67 -5.74 0.16 -8.67
N THR A 68 -5.33 -1.06 -8.99
CA THR A 68 -5.75 -2.29 -8.31
C THR A 68 -4.67 -2.82 -7.36
N THR A 69 -5.04 -3.70 -6.44
CA THR A 69 -4.10 -4.40 -5.52
C THR A 69 -3.04 -5.23 -6.25
N GLU A 70 -3.24 -5.54 -7.54
CA GLU A 70 -2.26 -6.23 -8.38
C GLU A 70 -1.19 -5.30 -8.99
N THR A 71 -1.26 -3.99 -8.73
CA THR A 71 -0.32 -3.01 -9.29
C THR A 71 1.10 -3.27 -8.78
N PRO A 72 2.08 -3.56 -9.66
CA PRO A 72 3.46 -3.75 -9.23
C PRO A 72 4.09 -2.40 -8.87
N PHE A 73 5.06 -2.41 -7.94
CA PHE A 73 5.79 -1.20 -7.52
C PHE A 73 6.36 -0.40 -8.70
N LYS A 74 6.82 -1.06 -9.74
CA LYS A 74 7.37 -0.43 -10.96
C LYS A 74 6.42 0.59 -11.61
N VAL A 75 5.10 0.37 -11.57
CA VAL A 75 4.11 1.33 -12.08
C VAL A 75 4.06 2.58 -11.20
N ILE A 76 4.08 2.39 -9.88
CA ILE A 76 4.09 3.48 -8.91
C ILE A 76 5.42 4.26 -8.99
N GLU A 77 6.54 3.57 -9.15
CA GLU A 77 7.86 4.17 -9.38
C GLU A 77 7.86 5.04 -10.65
N HIS A 78 7.34 4.49 -11.76
CA HIS A 78 7.31 5.18 -13.05
C HIS A 78 6.50 6.48 -13.02
N PHE A 79 5.29 6.45 -12.45
CA PHE A 79 4.43 7.63 -12.38
C PHE A 79 4.67 8.51 -11.16
N GLY A 80 5.18 7.97 -10.05
CA GLY A 80 5.33 8.67 -8.77
C GLY A 80 6.72 9.24 -8.50
N PHE A 81 7.79 8.59 -8.97
CA PHE A 81 9.17 8.96 -8.59
C PHE A 81 10.00 9.56 -9.73
N GLN A 82 9.46 9.57 -10.93
CA GLN A 82 10.13 10.17 -12.10
C GLN A 82 9.43 11.46 -12.51
N SER A 83 10.18 12.43 -13.01
CA SER A 83 9.63 13.68 -13.54
C SER A 83 9.28 13.53 -15.01
N GLY A 84 8.09 13.96 -15.42
CA GLY A 84 7.72 14.03 -16.83
C GLY A 84 8.44 15.14 -17.61
N LYS A 85 9.23 16.00 -16.93
CA LYS A 85 10.15 16.95 -17.57
C LYS A 85 11.44 16.26 -18.05
N ASP A 86 11.82 15.15 -17.36
CA ASP A 86 13.06 14.43 -17.64
C ASP A 86 12.84 13.24 -18.57
N ILE A 87 11.65 12.62 -18.53
CA ILE A 87 11.31 11.44 -19.33
C ILE A 87 9.92 11.55 -19.92
N ASN A 88 9.71 10.96 -21.10
CA ASN A 88 8.37 10.74 -21.64
C ASN A 88 7.77 9.47 -21.00
N LYS A 89 6.85 9.65 -20.05
CA LYS A 89 6.18 8.54 -19.34
C LYS A 89 5.24 7.72 -20.21
N PHE A 90 4.91 8.19 -21.38
CA PHE A 90 3.96 7.58 -22.32
C PHE A 90 4.60 7.18 -23.65
N ALA A 91 5.94 7.07 -23.71
CA ALA A 91 6.64 6.72 -24.95
C ALA A 91 6.13 5.42 -25.61
N ASP A 92 5.74 4.42 -24.78
CA ASP A 92 5.27 3.12 -25.24
C ASP A 92 3.74 2.94 -25.13
N CYS A 93 2.99 4.03 -24.84
CA CYS A 93 1.54 3.94 -24.68
C CYS A 93 0.82 4.01 -26.04
N GLN A 94 -0.17 3.15 -26.19
CA GLN A 94 -1.04 3.12 -27.38
C GLN A 94 -2.04 4.28 -27.32
N GLN A 95 -2.22 4.99 -28.43
CA GLN A 95 -3.12 6.16 -28.53
C GLN A 95 -4.60 5.80 -28.42
N GLU A 96 -4.98 4.54 -28.56
CA GLU A 96 -6.36 4.04 -28.40
C GLU A 96 -6.90 4.16 -26.96
N PHE A 97 -6.01 4.34 -25.97
CA PHE A 97 -6.42 4.53 -24.57
C PHE A 97 -6.69 5.99 -24.21
N ARG A 98 -7.23 6.78 -25.14
CA ARG A 98 -7.73 8.13 -24.88
C ARG A 98 -9.22 8.12 -24.58
N SER A 99 -9.61 8.82 -23.52
CA SER A 99 -11.01 9.04 -23.16
C SER A 99 -11.63 10.22 -23.95
N LYS A 100 -12.88 10.57 -23.66
CA LYS A 100 -13.60 11.66 -24.35
C LYS A 100 -12.92 13.02 -24.31
N ASN A 101 -12.14 13.33 -23.24
CA ASN A 101 -11.39 14.59 -23.15
C ASN A 101 -10.05 14.55 -23.89
N ASN A 102 -9.79 13.50 -24.68
CA ASN A 102 -8.55 13.28 -25.42
C ASN A 102 -7.30 13.07 -24.54
N VAL A 103 -7.45 12.79 -23.24
CA VAL A 103 -6.36 12.46 -22.31
C VAL A 103 -6.19 10.94 -22.25
N LEU A 104 -4.95 10.44 -22.19
CA LEU A 104 -4.66 9.03 -21.99
C LEU A 104 -5.09 8.57 -20.58
N TYR A 105 -5.59 7.36 -20.46
CA TYR A 105 -5.74 6.64 -19.19
C TYR A 105 -4.88 5.37 -19.20
N ILE A 106 -4.64 4.80 -18.02
CA ILE A 106 -3.82 3.60 -17.89
C ILE A 106 -4.74 2.38 -17.81
N PRO A 107 -4.80 1.51 -18.85
CA PRO A 107 -5.72 0.36 -18.86
C PRO A 107 -5.21 -0.81 -18.02
N LYS A 108 -3.89 -0.95 -17.90
CA LYS A 108 -3.26 -2.06 -17.18
C LYS A 108 -3.18 -1.77 -15.68
N TYR A 109 -3.55 -2.75 -14.84
CA TYR A 109 -3.59 -2.63 -13.39
C TYR A 109 -4.61 -1.59 -12.88
N THR A 110 -5.62 -1.29 -13.68
CA THR A 110 -6.68 -0.32 -13.40
C THR A 110 -8.02 -1.03 -13.44
N ASN A 111 -8.90 -0.73 -12.48
CA ASN A 111 -10.25 -1.28 -12.48
C ASN A 111 -11.30 -0.34 -13.07
N SER A 112 -11.01 0.95 -13.11
CA SER A 112 -11.90 1.97 -13.69
C SER A 112 -11.13 3.25 -14.01
N TYR A 113 -11.67 4.06 -14.94
CA TYR A 113 -11.19 5.42 -15.15
C TYR A 113 -12.31 6.43 -15.04
N ILE A 114 -11.95 7.67 -14.72
CA ILE A 114 -12.83 8.84 -14.72
C ILE A 114 -12.16 9.95 -15.53
N SER A 115 -12.90 10.51 -16.50
CA SER A 115 -12.47 11.60 -17.34
C SER A 115 -13.12 12.89 -16.88
N CYS A 116 -12.35 13.96 -16.71
CA CYS A 116 -12.77 15.17 -16.04
C CYS A 116 -12.44 16.45 -16.81
N HIS A 117 -13.30 17.47 -16.61
CA HIS A 117 -13.06 18.85 -17.00
C HIS A 117 -13.03 19.74 -15.74
N VAL A 118 -11.95 20.48 -15.54
CA VAL A 118 -11.76 21.37 -14.38
C VAL A 118 -12.69 22.59 -14.49
N VAL A 119 -13.49 22.82 -13.48
CA VAL A 119 -14.42 23.99 -13.40
C VAL A 119 -13.85 25.11 -12.52
N SER A 120 -13.02 24.78 -11.55
CA SER A 120 -12.32 25.74 -10.70
C SER A 120 -11.16 25.08 -9.97
N HIS A 121 -10.28 25.89 -9.38
CA HIS A 121 -9.20 25.40 -8.55
C HIS A 121 -8.90 26.37 -7.40
N GLN A 122 -8.29 25.85 -6.34
CA GLN A 122 -7.84 26.61 -5.17
C GLN A 122 -6.37 26.32 -4.89
N ASP A 123 -5.61 27.40 -4.75
CA ASP A 123 -4.20 27.34 -4.31
C ASP A 123 -4.12 27.05 -2.80
N LEU A 124 -3.40 25.99 -2.44
CA LEU A 124 -3.17 25.58 -1.05
C LEU A 124 -1.69 25.72 -0.62
N GLY A 125 -0.92 26.57 -1.31
CA GLY A 125 0.52 26.73 -1.09
C GLY A 125 1.37 25.71 -1.84
N THR A 126 1.65 24.56 -1.28
CA THR A 126 2.45 23.49 -1.92
C THR A 126 1.66 22.66 -2.93
N HIS A 127 0.36 22.68 -2.85
CA HIS A 127 -0.58 21.92 -3.69
C HIS A 127 -1.66 22.81 -4.26
N THR A 128 -2.36 22.34 -5.27
CA THR A 128 -3.58 22.93 -5.79
C THR A 128 -4.70 21.90 -5.70
N MET A 129 -5.86 22.29 -5.19
CA MET A 129 -7.09 21.52 -5.25
C MET A 129 -7.84 21.91 -6.53
N PHE A 130 -8.11 20.94 -7.39
CA PHE A 130 -8.91 21.11 -8.60
C PHE A 130 -10.30 20.53 -8.37
N PHE A 131 -11.32 21.28 -8.73
CA PHE A 131 -12.72 20.87 -8.75
C PHE A 131 -13.10 20.61 -10.21
N ALA A 132 -13.65 19.43 -10.51
CA ALA A 132 -13.87 19.03 -11.87
C ALA A 132 -15.20 18.29 -12.06
N ASP A 133 -15.89 18.59 -13.16
CA ASP A 133 -17.04 17.82 -13.62
C ASP A 133 -16.56 16.51 -14.25
N VAL A 134 -17.24 15.42 -13.88
CA VAL A 134 -17.04 14.12 -14.51
C VAL A 134 -17.78 14.12 -15.85
N ILE A 135 -17.05 13.93 -16.95
CA ILE A 135 -17.61 13.96 -18.31
C ILE A 135 -17.67 12.58 -18.96
N ASP A 136 -16.91 11.61 -18.42
CA ASP A 136 -16.91 10.22 -18.86
C ASP A 136 -16.32 9.32 -17.77
N SER A 137 -16.75 8.05 -17.73
CA SER A 137 -16.18 7.05 -16.82
C SER A 137 -16.53 5.65 -17.27
N GLU A 138 -15.65 4.68 -16.95
CA GLU A 138 -15.87 3.27 -17.29
C GLU A 138 -15.26 2.36 -16.22
N VAL A 139 -15.96 1.28 -15.89
CA VAL A 139 -15.43 0.18 -15.08
C VAL A 139 -14.78 -0.82 -16.03
N LEU A 140 -13.48 -1.05 -15.86
CA LEU A 140 -12.66 -1.92 -16.70
C LEU A 140 -12.53 -3.33 -16.15
N SER A 141 -12.68 -3.50 -14.83
CA SER A 141 -12.62 -4.80 -14.17
C SER A 141 -13.21 -4.76 -12.76
N GLU A 142 -13.58 -5.91 -12.21
CA GLU A 142 -14.08 -6.09 -10.84
C GLU A 142 -12.94 -6.26 -9.80
N LYS A 143 -11.69 -5.98 -10.16
CA LYS A 143 -10.55 -6.11 -9.25
C LYS A 143 -10.61 -5.06 -8.14
N GLU A 144 -10.14 -5.43 -6.96
CA GLU A 144 -10.11 -4.56 -5.79
C GLU A 144 -9.24 -3.31 -6.00
N SER A 145 -9.76 -2.15 -5.62
CA SER A 145 -9.03 -0.87 -5.71
C SER A 145 -7.87 -0.82 -4.72
N LEU A 146 -6.73 -0.29 -5.17
CA LEU A 146 -5.55 -0.11 -4.35
C LEU A 146 -5.75 1.04 -3.35
N THR A 147 -5.64 0.74 -2.06
CA THR A 147 -5.57 1.75 -1.00
C THR A 147 -4.13 2.15 -0.71
N TYR A 148 -3.93 3.38 -0.20
CA TYR A 148 -2.61 3.85 0.22
C TYR A 148 -2.03 2.98 1.36
N SER A 149 -2.88 2.50 2.26
CA SER A 149 -2.48 1.59 3.34
C SER A 149 -1.99 0.25 2.79
N TYR A 150 -2.69 -0.32 1.80
CA TYR A 150 -2.26 -1.56 1.15
C TYR A 150 -0.92 -1.37 0.44
N TYR A 151 -0.75 -0.26 -0.30
CA TYR A 151 0.52 0.09 -0.93
C TYR A 151 1.67 0.12 0.08
N GLN A 152 1.51 0.83 1.21
CA GLN A 152 2.55 0.95 2.23
C GLN A 152 2.94 -0.41 2.85
N ASN A 153 1.97 -1.30 3.05
CA ASN A 153 2.18 -2.56 3.74
C ASN A 153 2.66 -3.70 2.81
N ASN A 154 2.24 -3.71 1.53
CA ASN A 154 2.38 -4.87 0.65
C ASN A 154 3.18 -4.61 -0.62
N ILE A 155 3.17 -3.39 -1.18
CA ILE A 155 3.78 -3.09 -2.49
C ILE A 155 5.06 -2.28 -2.35
N LYS A 156 5.08 -1.30 -1.44
CA LYS A 156 6.25 -0.46 -1.22
C LYS A 156 7.43 -1.32 -0.78
N PRO A 157 8.61 -1.20 -1.43
CA PRO A 157 9.79 -1.93 -1.02
C PRO A 157 10.05 -1.72 0.48
N LYS A 158 10.14 -2.81 1.21
CA LYS A 158 10.52 -2.79 2.63
C LYS A 158 12.01 -2.47 2.73
N LYS A 159 12.40 -1.88 3.86
CA LYS A 159 13.76 -1.54 4.21
C LYS A 159 14.64 -2.81 4.18
N GLU A 160 15.24 -3.14 3.05
CA GLU A 160 16.28 -4.17 3.00
C GLU A 160 17.62 -3.54 3.37
N THR A 161 17.86 -3.39 4.66
CA THR A 161 19.14 -2.89 5.17
C THR A 161 20.17 -4.02 5.39
N ASN A 162 19.92 -5.22 4.87
CA ASN A 162 20.73 -6.43 5.05
C ASN A 162 22.25 -6.14 5.07
N GLY A 163 22.77 -5.67 6.20
CA GLY A 163 24.19 -5.36 6.40
C GLY A 163 24.71 -4.12 5.64
N LYS A 164 23.88 -3.33 4.98
CA LYS A 164 24.25 -2.06 4.32
C LYS A 164 24.38 -0.96 5.37
N LYS A 165 25.51 -0.26 5.35
CA LYS A 165 25.75 0.96 6.12
C LYS A 165 25.41 2.17 5.27
N GLY A 166 25.10 3.30 5.91
CA GLY A 166 24.84 4.55 5.22
C GLY A 166 23.50 5.17 5.55
N TRP A 167 22.78 5.66 4.54
CA TRP A 167 21.52 6.40 4.70
C TRP A 167 20.46 5.85 3.74
N TYR A 168 19.22 5.73 4.17
CA TYR A 168 18.12 5.33 3.29
C TYR A 168 17.11 6.47 3.11
N CYS A 169 16.57 6.59 1.91
CA CYS A 169 15.49 7.52 1.63
C CYS A 169 14.15 6.97 2.17
N LYS A 170 13.56 7.65 3.15
CA LYS A 170 12.24 7.27 3.75
C LYS A 170 11.11 7.21 2.74
N ILE A 171 11.24 7.94 1.63
CA ILE A 171 10.20 8.05 0.61
C ILE A 171 10.18 6.82 -0.32
N CYS A 172 11.32 6.45 -0.89
CA CYS A 172 11.41 5.39 -1.92
C CYS A 172 12.23 4.18 -1.51
N GLY A 173 12.92 4.21 -0.35
CA GLY A 173 13.77 3.10 0.12
C GLY A 173 15.17 3.05 -0.49
N TRP A 174 15.55 3.96 -1.42
CA TRP A 174 16.90 3.99 -1.97
C TRP A 174 17.95 4.20 -0.89
N VAL A 175 19.06 3.44 -0.97
CA VAL A 175 20.15 3.47 0.00
C VAL A 175 21.35 4.22 -0.57
N HIS A 176 21.83 5.21 0.18
CA HIS A 176 23.11 5.86 -0.02
C HIS A 176 24.14 5.16 0.86
N GLU A 177 25.09 4.42 0.25
CA GLU A 177 26.00 3.51 0.98
C GLU A 177 27.20 4.20 1.64
N ASP A 178 27.30 5.53 1.60
CA ASP A 178 28.35 6.29 2.27
C ASP A 178 27.94 6.63 3.73
N GLU A 179 28.90 6.62 4.65
CA GLU A 179 28.68 7.01 6.05
C GLU A 179 28.33 8.50 6.21
N ASN A 180 28.80 9.34 5.27
CA ASN A 180 28.54 10.77 5.24
C ASN A 180 27.44 11.10 4.24
N LEU A 181 26.38 11.75 4.70
CA LEU A 181 25.32 12.25 3.83
C LEU A 181 25.65 13.69 3.39
N PRO A 182 25.89 13.95 2.10
CA PRO A 182 26.13 15.29 1.59
C PRO A 182 24.98 16.25 1.89
N ASP A 183 25.28 17.53 2.13
CA ASP A 183 24.24 18.52 2.45
C ASP A 183 23.31 18.81 1.26
N ASP A 184 23.83 18.66 0.06
CA ASP A 184 23.14 18.87 -1.21
C ASP A 184 22.61 17.58 -1.84
N ILE A 185 22.59 16.47 -1.09
CA ILE A 185 22.12 15.18 -1.61
C ILE A 185 20.69 15.28 -2.13
N ILE A 186 20.49 14.74 -3.31
CA ILE A 186 19.18 14.55 -3.93
C ILE A 186 19.02 13.05 -4.22
N CYS A 187 17.96 12.45 -3.72
CA CYS A 187 17.67 11.06 -4.00
C CYS A 187 17.57 10.82 -5.52
N PRO A 188 18.35 9.90 -6.11
CA PRO A 188 18.34 9.67 -7.55
C PRO A 188 17.01 9.13 -8.07
N LEU A 189 16.24 8.42 -7.22
CA LEU A 189 14.96 7.86 -7.59
C LEU A 189 13.82 8.86 -7.44
N CYS A 190 13.60 9.41 -6.23
CA CYS A 190 12.43 10.24 -5.94
C CYS A 190 12.72 11.75 -5.87
N LYS A 191 13.96 12.17 -6.11
CA LYS A 191 14.40 13.58 -6.16
C LYS A 191 14.16 14.40 -4.87
N HIS A 192 13.92 13.75 -3.73
CA HIS A 192 13.85 14.42 -2.44
C HIS A 192 15.24 14.73 -1.89
N GLY A 193 15.35 15.83 -1.15
CA GLY A 193 16.59 16.29 -0.53
C GLY A 193 16.93 15.54 0.75
N LYS A 194 17.94 16.06 1.47
CA LYS A 194 18.54 15.48 2.68
C LYS A 194 17.52 15.15 3.78
N ASP A 195 16.49 15.95 3.94
CA ASP A 195 15.40 15.79 4.92
C ASP A 195 14.59 14.48 4.74
N ALA A 196 14.65 13.89 3.55
CA ALA A 196 14.04 12.59 3.27
C ALA A 196 14.93 11.40 3.65
N PHE A 197 16.17 11.62 4.07
CA PHE A 197 17.11 10.55 4.42
C PHE A 197 17.16 10.31 5.92
N GLU A 198 17.34 9.07 6.29
CA GLU A 198 17.55 8.61 7.66
C GLU A 198 18.76 7.68 7.69
N LYS A 199 19.60 7.84 8.71
CA LYS A 199 20.80 7.03 8.86
C LYS A 199 20.42 5.58 9.10
N ILE A 200 21.09 4.67 8.38
CA ILE A 200 21.03 3.24 8.68
C ILE A 200 21.92 3.06 9.91
N GLU A 201 21.33 3.01 11.10
CA GLU A 201 22.07 2.66 12.29
C GLU A 201 22.50 1.20 12.20
N ASP A 202 23.73 0.89 12.65
CA ASP A 202 24.20 -0.50 12.78
C ASP A 202 23.33 -1.20 13.87
N ASP A 203 22.22 -1.74 13.43
CA ASP A 203 21.19 -2.34 14.29
C ASP A 203 21.62 -3.74 14.77
N LYS A 204 22.74 -3.78 15.51
CA LYS A 204 23.14 -5.02 16.19
C LYS A 204 22.61 -5.14 17.62
N THR A 205 21.96 -4.10 18.16
CA THR A 205 21.55 -4.13 19.56
C THR A 205 20.08 -3.80 19.82
N THR A 206 19.47 -2.95 19.00
CA THR A 206 18.09 -2.47 19.25
C THR A 206 17.03 -3.34 18.58
N GLU A 207 17.24 -3.80 17.34
CA GLU A 207 16.31 -4.72 16.67
C GLU A 207 16.22 -6.11 17.34
N ILE A 208 17.33 -6.60 17.92
CA ILE A 208 17.31 -7.88 18.64
C ILE A 208 16.52 -7.76 19.95
N VAL A 209 16.51 -6.61 20.60
CA VAL A 209 15.76 -6.40 21.86
C VAL A 209 14.29 -6.11 21.56
N GLU A 210 13.96 -5.25 20.59
CA GLU A 210 12.56 -4.96 20.23
C GLU A 210 11.89 -6.14 19.51
N THR A 211 12.62 -6.83 18.61
CA THR A 211 12.10 -8.04 17.96
C THR A 211 11.96 -9.19 18.96
N LYS A 212 12.87 -9.32 19.92
CA LYS A 212 12.75 -10.32 20.97
C LYS A 212 11.61 -10.02 21.94
N GLN A 213 11.43 -8.76 22.35
CA GLN A 213 10.29 -8.36 23.20
C GLN A 213 8.95 -8.44 22.45
N SER A 214 8.88 -8.06 21.17
CA SER A 214 7.66 -8.23 20.37
C SER A 214 7.38 -9.70 20.00
N ILE A 215 8.40 -10.51 19.78
CA ILE A 215 8.26 -11.96 19.57
C ILE A 215 7.85 -12.64 20.88
N ASP A 216 8.42 -12.25 22.03
CA ASP A 216 8.02 -12.80 23.32
C ASP A 216 6.61 -12.36 23.74
N MET A 217 6.14 -11.16 23.34
CA MET A 217 4.74 -10.74 23.52
C MET A 217 3.76 -11.49 22.59
N LEU A 218 4.22 -12.04 21.46
CA LEU A 218 3.40 -12.83 20.54
C LEU A 218 3.40 -14.34 20.89
N LYS A 219 4.36 -14.79 21.71
CA LYS A 219 4.43 -16.15 22.22
C LYS A 219 3.63 -16.27 23.51
N ILE A 220 2.38 -16.64 23.42
CA ILE A 220 1.63 -17.04 24.62
C ILE A 220 1.96 -18.52 24.89
N ASN A 221 2.91 -18.75 25.79
CA ASN A 221 3.25 -20.09 26.25
C ASN A 221 2.26 -20.50 27.36
N LEU A 222 1.45 -21.51 27.09
CA LEU A 222 0.46 -22.04 28.04
C LEU A 222 1.09 -23.04 29.01
N THR A 223 2.04 -23.84 28.48
CA THR A 223 2.87 -24.78 29.22
C THR A 223 4.23 -24.84 28.55
N ASN A 224 5.17 -25.64 29.06
CA ASN A 224 6.51 -25.75 28.47
C ASN A 224 6.49 -26.14 26.98
N ASP A 225 5.46 -26.85 26.52
CA ASP A 225 5.40 -27.46 25.20
C ASP A 225 4.17 -27.06 24.37
N ILE A 226 3.26 -26.22 24.92
CA ILE A 226 2.03 -25.79 24.25
C ILE A 226 2.01 -24.28 24.12
N TYR A 227 1.88 -23.82 22.87
CA TYR A 227 1.86 -22.40 22.51
C TYR A 227 0.52 -22.03 21.86
N TYR A 228 -0.07 -20.93 22.29
CA TYR A 228 -1.18 -20.33 21.60
C TYR A 228 -0.67 -19.55 20.38
N VAL A 229 -1.14 -19.92 19.20
CA VAL A 229 -0.79 -19.26 17.92
C VAL A 229 -2.01 -18.69 17.19
N GLY A 230 -3.18 -18.73 17.83
CA GLY A 230 -4.43 -18.20 17.30
C GLY A 230 -4.41 -16.68 17.08
N VAL A 231 -5.48 -16.16 16.48
CA VAL A 231 -5.62 -14.74 16.10
C VAL A 231 -6.91 -14.16 16.68
N ASN A 232 -6.84 -12.90 17.10
CA ASN A 232 -8.00 -12.15 17.57
C ASN A 232 -8.47 -11.20 16.44
N ASP A 233 -9.60 -11.51 15.84
CA ASP A 233 -10.28 -10.65 14.88
C ASP A 233 -11.15 -9.64 15.63
N ARG A 234 -10.80 -8.37 15.54
CA ARG A 234 -11.57 -7.25 16.09
C ARG A 234 -12.19 -6.36 15.02
N LYS A 235 -12.19 -6.83 13.76
CA LYS A 235 -12.62 -6.06 12.60
C LYS A 235 -13.92 -6.60 12.01
N THR A 236 -14.15 -7.91 12.09
CA THR A 236 -15.37 -8.54 11.60
C THR A 236 -16.52 -8.19 12.53
N GLU A 237 -17.51 -7.52 11.99
CA GLU A 237 -18.72 -7.08 12.72
C GLU A 237 -19.80 -8.17 12.78
N LEU A 238 -19.82 -9.06 11.77
CA LEU A 238 -20.80 -10.13 11.66
C LEU A 238 -20.10 -11.47 11.39
N PHE A 239 -20.29 -12.46 12.27
CA PHE A 239 -19.90 -13.84 12.01
C PHE A 239 -20.94 -14.51 11.12
N GLU A 240 -20.50 -15.19 10.05
CA GLU A 240 -21.35 -15.83 9.02
C GLU A 240 -22.45 -14.91 8.46
N ASN A 241 -22.21 -13.60 8.39
CA ASN A 241 -23.13 -12.57 7.90
C ASN A 241 -24.46 -12.43 8.68
N HIS A 242 -24.59 -13.03 9.87
CA HIS A 242 -25.83 -12.94 10.64
C HIS A 242 -25.66 -12.77 12.16
N MET A 243 -24.50 -13.12 12.72
CA MET A 243 -24.26 -13.00 14.16
C MET A 243 -23.38 -11.79 14.47
N GLU A 244 -23.91 -10.81 15.21
CA GLU A 244 -23.17 -9.62 15.61
C GLU A 244 -22.02 -9.97 16.55
N LEU A 245 -20.83 -9.40 16.29
CA LEU A 245 -19.61 -9.57 17.06
C LEU A 245 -19.15 -8.26 17.70
N PRO A 246 -19.83 -7.74 18.73
CA PRO A 246 -19.54 -6.43 19.32
C PRO A 246 -18.12 -6.33 19.94
N ASN A 247 -17.50 -7.46 20.23
CA ASN A 247 -16.15 -7.55 20.79
C ASN A 247 -15.15 -8.26 19.87
N GLY A 248 -15.55 -8.58 18.63
CA GLY A 248 -14.78 -9.41 17.70
C GLY A 248 -14.85 -10.91 18.03
N VAL A 249 -14.01 -11.70 17.37
CA VAL A 249 -13.92 -13.16 17.52
C VAL A 249 -12.46 -13.60 17.65
N SER A 250 -12.22 -14.71 18.36
CA SER A 250 -10.89 -15.32 18.47
C SER A 250 -10.87 -16.65 17.71
N TYR A 251 -10.00 -16.73 16.73
CA TYR A 251 -9.68 -17.99 16.02
C TYR A 251 -8.59 -18.70 16.83
N ASN A 252 -9.00 -19.70 17.61
CA ASN A 252 -8.09 -20.35 18.55
C ASN A 252 -7.30 -21.45 17.86
N SER A 253 -5.98 -21.35 17.93
CA SER A 253 -5.04 -22.32 17.38
C SER A 253 -3.90 -22.58 18.36
N TYR A 254 -3.45 -23.83 18.44
CA TYR A 254 -2.43 -24.25 19.38
C TYR A 254 -1.34 -25.07 18.69
N LEU A 255 -0.09 -24.83 19.08
CA LEU A 255 1.07 -25.58 18.67
C LEU A 255 1.58 -26.40 19.84
N ILE A 256 1.66 -27.70 19.65
CA ILE A 256 2.30 -28.64 20.59
C ILE A 256 3.68 -28.95 20.03
N VAL A 257 4.73 -28.62 20.77
CA VAL A 257 6.13 -28.70 20.31
C VAL A 257 6.90 -29.66 21.18
N ASP A 258 7.17 -30.85 20.63
CA ASP A 258 7.98 -31.91 21.26
C ASP A 258 8.97 -32.42 20.20
N GLU A 259 9.37 -33.72 20.27
CA GLU A 259 10.12 -34.37 19.18
C GLU A 259 9.40 -34.19 17.84
N LYS A 260 8.08 -34.28 17.87
CA LYS A 260 7.18 -33.97 16.76
C LYS A 260 6.31 -32.73 17.07
N ILE A 261 5.89 -32.03 16.02
CA ILE A 261 5.10 -30.84 16.13
C ILE A 261 3.68 -31.11 15.65
N ALA A 262 2.71 -30.84 16.50
CA ALA A 262 1.30 -30.89 16.13
C ALA A 262 0.68 -29.48 16.15
N LEU A 263 -0.04 -29.11 15.10
CA LEU A 263 -0.86 -27.91 15.03
C LEU A 263 -2.33 -28.29 15.18
N ILE A 264 -3.01 -27.63 16.10
CA ILE A 264 -4.41 -27.84 16.40
C ILE A 264 -5.22 -26.65 15.88
N ASP A 265 -6.13 -26.89 14.97
CA ASP A 265 -6.99 -25.93 14.28
C ASP A 265 -6.25 -24.73 13.70
N PRO A 266 -6.22 -24.56 12.39
CA PRO A 266 -5.81 -23.31 11.76
C PRO A 266 -6.79 -22.17 12.05
N VAL A 267 -6.61 -21.05 11.36
CA VAL A 267 -7.43 -19.85 11.48
C VAL A 267 -8.12 -19.52 10.16
N GLU A 268 -8.99 -18.55 10.18
CA GLU A 268 -9.63 -17.99 9.00
C GLU A 268 -8.54 -17.41 8.05
N VAL A 269 -8.75 -17.56 6.74
CA VAL A 269 -7.74 -17.30 5.68
C VAL A 269 -7.22 -15.87 5.65
N SER A 270 -8.03 -14.88 6.01
CA SER A 270 -7.63 -13.47 6.02
C SER A 270 -6.54 -13.17 7.06
N PHE A 271 -6.38 -14.03 8.08
CA PHE A 271 -5.37 -13.93 9.13
C PHE A 271 -4.15 -14.82 8.91
N MET A 272 -4.07 -15.50 7.76
CA MET A 272 -3.02 -16.47 7.44
C MET A 272 -1.60 -15.90 7.64
N ALA A 273 -1.34 -14.65 7.25
CA ALA A 273 0.00 -14.06 7.36
C ALA A 273 0.45 -13.89 8.82
N GLU A 274 -0.42 -13.41 9.71
CA GLU A 274 -0.15 -13.30 11.14
C GLU A 274 0.03 -14.67 11.78
N PHE A 275 -0.82 -15.62 11.40
CA PHE A 275 -0.80 -16.97 11.88
C PHE A 275 0.51 -17.69 11.55
N LEU A 276 0.94 -17.68 10.28
CA LEU A 276 2.21 -18.28 9.85
C LEU A 276 3.41 -17.62 10.51
N PHE A 277 3.36 -16.32 10.73
CA PHE A 277 4.41 -15.61 11.46
C PHE A 277 4.53 -16.10 12.91
N LYS A 278 3.40 -16.29 13.63
CA LYS A 278 3.37 -16.84 14.99
C LYS A 278 3.91 -18.27 15.03
N ILE A 279 3.49 -19.13 14.12
CA ILE A 279 4.01 -20.50 13.98
C ILE A 279 5.53 -20.45 13.81
N LYS A 280 6.03 -19.71 12.82
CA LYS A 280 7.45 -19.61 12.53
C LYS A 280 8.26 -19.06 13.71
N SER A 281 7.69 -18.13 14.49
CA SER A 281 8.34 -17.58 15.69
C SER A 281 8.54 -18.63 16.79
N VAL A 282 7.71 -19.68 16.83
CA VAL A 282 7.78 -20.75 17.82
C VAL A 282 8.72 -21.88 17.35
N ILE A 283 8.53 -22.37 16.12
CA ILE A 283 9.21 -23.58 15.64
C ILE A 283 10.41 -23.31 14.73
N GLY A 284 10.64 -22.06 14.32
CA GLY A 284 11.72 -21.70 13.38
C GLY A 284 11.53 -22.40 12.04
N ASP A 285 12.56 -23.12 11.58
CA ASP A 285 12.57 -23.85 10.31
C ASP A 285 12.12 -25.31 10.44
N ARG A 286 11.65 -25.74 11.64
CA ARG A 286 11.07 -27.07 11.82
C ARG A 286 9.73 -27.18 11.08
N LYS A 287 9.37 -28.40 10.69
CA LYS A 287 8.10 -28.68 10.00
C LYS A 287 7.03 -29.15 10.99
N ILE A 288 5.79 -28.86 10.66
CA ILE A 288 4.63 -29.43 11.34
C ILE A 288 4.49 -30.88 10.90
N ASP A 289 4.48 -31.82 11.86
CA ASP A 289 4.33 -33.26 11.59
C ASP A 289 2.86 -33.66 11.52
N TYR A 290 2.01 -33.03 12.31
CA TYR A 290 0.58 -33.35 12.41
C TYR A 290 -0.26 -32.06 12.37
N LEU A 291 -1.32 -32.09 11.56
CA LEU A 291 -2.39 -31.10 11.56
C LEU A 291 -3.66 -31.79 12.06
N VAL A 292 -4.21 -31.30 13.16
CA VAL A 292 -5.46 -31.74 13.74
C VAL A 292 -6.51 -30.67 13.49
N ILE A 293 -7.61 -31.02 12.86
CA ILE A 293 -8.75 -30.15 12.62
C ILE A 293 -9.92 -30.71 13.43
N ASN A 294 -10.31 -29.98 14.49
CA ASN A 294 -11.44 -30.37 15.33
C ASN A 294 -12.77 -29.98 14.69
N HIS A 295 -12.77 -28.94 13.87
CA HIS A 295 -13.95 -28.39 13.23
C HIS A 295 -13.63 -27.91 11.80
N ASP A 296 -14.42 -28.34 10.82
CA ASP A 296 -14.15 -28.10 9.39
C ASP A 296 -14.85 -26.85 8.84
N GLU A 297 -15.10 -25.86 9.68
CA GLU A 297 -15.59 -24.56 9.25
C GLU A 297 -14.42 -23.61 8.87
N PRO A 298 -14.67 -22.59 8.03
CA PRO A 298 -13.61 -21.71 7.51
C PRO A 298 -12.75 -21.02 8.57
N ASP A 299 -13.29 -20.75 9.74
CA ASP A 299 -12.62 -20.14 10.89
C ASP A 299 -11.62 -21.09 11.59
N HIS A 300 -11.71 -22.41 11.34
CA HIS A 300 -10.80 -23.44 11.83
C HIS A 300 -10.02 -24.17 10.73
N SER A 301 -10.43 -24.03 9.47
CA SER A 301 -9.81 -24.77 8.34
C SER A 301 -9.31 -23.86 7.20
N GLY A 302 -9.65 -22.57 7.21
CA GLY A 302 -9.37 -21.66 6.09
C GLY A 302 -7.90 -21.56 5.69
N ALA A 303 -6.98 -21.60 6.65
CA ALA A 303 -5.55 -21.51 6.41
C ALA A 303 -4.84 -22.87 6.15
N VAL A 304 -5.56 -24.00 6.10
CA VAL A 304 -4.99 -25.36 5.93
C VAL A 304 -4.04 -25.48 4.73
N ARG A 305 -4.37 -24.83 3.61
CA ARG A 305 -3.56 -24.92 2.38
C ARG A 305 -2.21 -24.22 2.47
N ALA A 306 -1.98 -23.42 3.50
CA ALA A 306 -0.77 -22.64 3.68
C ALA A 306 0.22 -23.30 4.66
N ILE A 307 -0.20 -24.36 5.35
CA ILE A 307 0.55 -25.14 6.31
C ILE A 307 1.17 -26.36 5.60
#